data_b17e9da77a076a6e674ae0376748573d
#
_entry.id   b17e9da77a076a6e674ae0376748573d
#
_cell.length_a   1.000
_cell.length_b   1.000
_cell.length_c   1.000
_cell.angle_alpha   90.00
_cell.angle_beta   90.00
_cell.angle_gamma   90.00
#
_symmetry.space_group_name_H-M   'P 1'
#
loop_
_entity.id
_entity.type
_entity.pdbx_description
1 polymer ?
#
loop_
_entity_poly.entity_id
_entity_poly.type
_entity_poly.pdbx_seq_one_letter_code
_entity_poly.pdbx_strand_id
1 'polypeptide(L)'
;ACLYADLKVTERAPHMFTVTYVQLGMDATIYWGSLDYKFVNSTDHPMRIDASVSGGYVHIKLVGTAPKDKGYDHIVLRHEVVATVQPKMEIDGDKTIITDAGTALDENGNTVSIVVDKDGNKYIKGDMVQYSYVGKTVMAYRDYVDANGNVIKTETLHKDTYQSRNTTYKCTPYVEPEIPEEPDEPDPT
;
A
#
# COMPACT_ATOMS: atom_id res chain seq x y z
N ALA A 1 -11.87 -12.85 11.68
CA ALA A 1 -12.68 -13.84 12.41
C ALA A 1 -12.13 -15.26 12.21
N CYS A 2 -12.06 -15.80 10.97
CA CYS A 2 -11.70 -17.22 10.70
C CYS A 2 -10.32 -17.60 11.26
N LEU A 3 -9.29 -16.78 11.07
CA LEU A 3 -7.93 -17.09 11.56
C LEU A 3 -7.86 -17.14 13.09
N TYR A 4 -8.61 -16.27 13.80
CA TYR A 4 -8.72 -16.31 15.26
C TYR A 4 -9.55 -17.50 15.78
N ALA A 5 -10.42 -18.06 14.93
CA ALA A 5 -11.21 -19.25 15.25
C ALA A 5 -10.50 -20.56 14.86
N ASP A 6 -9.23 -20.50 14.50
CA ASP A 6 -8.39 -21.61 14.05
C ASP A 6 -8.95 -22.38 12.84
N LEU A 7 -9.69 -21.68 11.98
CA LEU A 7 -10.24 -22.29 10.77
C LEU A 7 -9.22 -22.28 9.64
N LYS A 8 -9.29 -23.31 8.79
CA LYS A 8 -8.46 -23.40 7.60
C LYS A 8 -9.03 -22.56 6.47
N VAL A 9 -8.33 -21.49 6.12
CA VAL A 9 -8.64 -20.68 4.92
C VAL A 9 -8.16 -21.45 3.68
N THR A 10 -9.03 -21.60 2.69
CA THR A 10 -8.76 -22.36 1.46
C THR A 10 -8.68 -21.49 0.21
N GLU A 11 -9.26 -20.28 0.26
CA GLU A 11 -9.17 -19.30 -0.81
C GLU A 11 -9.15 -17.89 -0.21
N ARG A 12 -8.20 -17.08 -0.64
CA ARG A 12 -8.05 -15.67 -0.26
C ARG A 12 -7.21 -14.95 -1.32
N ALA A 13 -7.59 -13.75 -1.67
CA ALA A 13 -6.79 -12.83 -2.48
C ALA A 13 -6.44 -11.59 -1.64
N PRO A 14 -5.16 -11.16 -1.56
CA PRO A 14 -4.80 -9.89 -0.95
C PRO A 14 -5.28 -8.72 -1.81
N HIS A 15 -5.34 -7.51 -1.23
CA HIS A 15 -5.51 -6.30 -2.01
C HIS A 15 -4.28 -6.01 -2.87
N MET A 16 -4.49 -5.31 -3.99
CA MET A 16 -3.39 -4.90 -4.87
C MET A 16 -2.44 -3.91 -4.17
N PHE A 17 -3.00 -2.98 -3.38
CA PHE A 17 -2.28 -1.98 -2.61
C PHE A 17 -2.51 -2.17 -1.11
N THR A 18 -1.62 -1.62 -0.29
CA THR A 18 -1.78 -1.66 1.17
C THR A 18 -3.08 -0.97 1.60
N VAL A 19 -3.81 -1.60 2.53
CA VAL A 19 -5.01 -1.06 3.17
C VAL A 19 -4.68 -0.62 4.60
N THR A 20 -5.47 0.28 5.18
CA THR A 20 -5.22 0.87 6.51
C THR A 20 -6.19 0.41 7.59
N TYR A 21 -7.27 -0.29 7.23
CA TYR A 21 -8.33 -0.72 8.16
C TYR A 21 -8.05 -2.07 8.83
N VAL A 22 -7.01 -2.79 8.38
CA VAL A 22 -6.57 -4.07 8.95
C VAL A 22 -5.05 -4.19 8.84
N GLN A 23 -4.43 -5.06 9.64
CA GLN A 23 -3.01 -5.36 9.55
C GLN A 23 -2.65 -5.95 8.18
N LEU A 24 -1.45 -5.63 7.71
CA LEU A 24 -0.90 -6.20 6.47
C LEU A 24 -0.91 -7.73 6.54
N GLY A 25 -1.30 -8.36 5.45
CA GLY A 25 -1.44 -9.81 5.38
C GLY A 25 -2.73 -10.36 6.00
N MET A 26 -3.59 -9.52 6.60
CA MET A 26 -4.85 -9.95 7.22
C MET A 26 -6.10 -9.51 6.43
N ASP A 27 -5.90 -8.82 5.32
CA ASP A 27 -6.95 -8.38 4.40
C ASP A 27 -7.40 -9.51 3.46
N ALA A 28 -8.56 -9.35 2.88
CA ALA A 28 -9.06 -10.19 1.80
C ALA A 28 -9.90 -9.36 0.83
N THR A 29 -9.61 -9.49 -0.46
CA THR A 29 -10.39 -8.87 -1.53
C THR A 29 -11.58 -9.76 -1.88
N ILE A 30 -12.77 -9.20 -1.88
CA ILE A 30 -13.97 -9.84 -2.40
C ILE A 30 -14.40 -9.06 -3.63
N TYR A 31 -14.59 -9.76 -4.75
CA TYR A 31 -15.11 -9.21 -5.97
C TYR A 31 -16.13 -10.17 -6.57
N TRP A 32 -17.39 -9.76 -6.60
CA TRP A 32 -18.51 -10.60 -7.00
C TRP A 32 -18.25 -11.32 -8.32
N GLY A 33 -18.37 -12.66 -8.27
CA GLY A 33 -18.19 -13.52 -9.43
C GLY A 33 -16.74 -13.89 -9.79
N SER A 34 -15.71 -13.35 -9.11
CA SER A 34 -14.31 -13.67 -9.42
C SER A 34 -13.38 -13.86 -8.25
N LEU A 35 -13.52 -13.11 -7.15
CA LEU A 35 -12.68 -13.24 -5.95
C LEU A 35 -13.54 -13.49 -4.73
N ASP A 36 -13.16 -14.50 -3.96
CA ASP A 36 -13.91 -14.92 -2.79
C ASP A 36 -12.98 -15.18 -1.60
N TYR A 37 -13.57 -15.31 -0.41
CA TYR A 37 -12.89 -15.75 0.79
C TYR A 37 -13.54 -17.02 1.28
N LYS A 38 -12.83 -18.14 1.15
CA LYS A 38 -13.34 -19.46 1.53
C LYS A 38 -12.55 -20.06 2.68
N PHE A 39 -13.27 -20.73 3.56
CA PHE A 39 -12.68 -21.48 4.67
C PHE A 39 -13.48 -22.75 4.92
N VAL A 40 -12.86 -23.68 5.61
CA VAL A 40 -13.49 -24.95 6.01
C VAL A 40 -13.82 -24.88 7.49
N ASN A 41 -15.04 -25.27 7.85
CA ASN A 41 -15.36 -25.59 9.24
C ASN A 41 -14.65 -26.89 9.61
N SER A 42 -13.50 -26.79 10.27
CA SER A 42 -12.67 -27.90 10.72
C SER A 42 -13.10 -28.45 12.09
N THR A 43 -14.24 -27.98 12.64
CA THR A 43 -14.79 -28.48 13.90
C THR A 43 -15.80 -29.59 13.66
N ASP A 44 -16.02 -30.46 14.65
CA ASP A 44 -17.04 -31.54 14.59
C ASP A 44 -18.47 -31.02 14.82
N HIS A 45 -18.67 -29.72 14.92
CA HIS A 45 -19.94 -29.08 15.25
C HIS A 45 -20.38 -28.07 14.18
N PRO A 46 -21.69 -27.87 14.02
CA PRO A 46 -22.22 -26.82 13.15
C PRO A 46 -21.72 -25.42 13.57
N MET A 47 -21.50 -24.56 12.59
CA MET A 47 -21.12 -23.17 12.79
C MET A 47 -22.14 -22.25 12.11
N ARG A 48 -22.47 -21.12 12.75
CA ARG A 48 -23.28 -20.05 12.19
C ARG A 48 -22.43 -18.80 11.97
N ILE A 49 -22.64 -18.13 10.86
CA ILE A 49 -22.02 -16.84 10.55
C ILE A 49 -23.08 -15.76 10.74
N ASP A 50 -22.85 -14.87 11.68
CA ASP A 50 -23.69 -13.66 11.88
C ASP A 50 -22.95 -12.47 11.29
N ALA A 51 -23.58 -11.77 10.35
CA ALA A 51 -23.03 -10.58 9.71
C ALA A 51 -24.01 -9.41 9.83
N SER A 52 -23.51 -8.23 10.14
CA SER A 52 -24.28 -6.99 10.19
C SER A 52 -23.43 -5.79 9.83
N VAL A 53 -24.08 -4.69 9.42
CA VAL A 53 -23.42 -3.41 9.15
C VAL A 53 -24.05 -2.35 10.05
N SER A 54 -23.22 -1.65 10.82
CA SER A 54 -23.67 -0.52 11.64
C SER A 54 -22.53 0.48 11.85
N GLY A 55 -22.85 1.77 11.91
CA GLY A 55 -21.88 2.84 12.14
C GLY A 55 -20.73 2.89 11.11
N GLY A 56 -20.93 2.42 9.86
CA GLY A 56 -19.90 2.34 8.84
C GLY A 56 -18.95 1.12 8.98
N TYR A 57 -19.25 0.21 9.91
CA TYR A 57 -18.44 -1.00 10.15
C TYR A 57 -19.20 -2.27 9.78
N VAL A 58 -18.45 -3.24 9.25
CA VAL A 58 -18.93 -4.62 9.05
C VAL A 58 -18.58 -5.43 10.29
N HIS A 59 -19.59 -6.05 10.91
CA HIS A 59 -19.46 -6.92 12.06
C HIS A 59 -19.69 -8.37 11.63
N ILE A 60 -18.69 -9.22 11.85
CA ILE A 60 -18.79 -10.65 11.55
C ILE A 60 -18.50 -11.45 12.81
N LYS A 61 -19.42 -12.35 13.18
CA LYS A 61 -19.25 -13.30 14.28
C LYS A 61 -19.36 -14.71 13.74
N LEU A 62 -18.45 -15.56 14.19
CA LEU A 62 -18.55 -17.02 14.03
C LEU A 62 -19.05 -17.60 15.33
N VAL A 63 -20.20 -18.24 15.30
CA VAL A 63 -20.88 -18.80 16.47
C VAL A 63 -20.91 -20.31 16.33
N GLY A 64 -20.33 -21.01 17.28
CA GLY A 64 -20.21 -22.48 17.28
C GLY A 64 -19.70 -22.98 18.62
N THR A 65 -19.47 -24.28 18.71
CA THR A 65 -18.88 -24.92 19.89
C THR A 65 -17.35 -24.84 19.77
N ALA A 66 -16.70 -24.21 20.74
CA ALA A 66 -15.24 -24.22 20.81
C ALA A 66 -14.72 -25.63 21.16
N PRO A 67 -13.63 -26.11 20.55
CA PRO A 67 -12.96 -27.35 20.96
C PRO A 67 -12.56 -27.30 22.43
N LYS A 68 -12.80 -28.38 23.19
CA LYS A 68 -12.50 -28.43 24.62
C LYS A 68 -10.99 -28.45 24.91
N ASP A 69 -10.24 -29.19 24.09
CA ASP A 69 -8.81 -29.42 24.29
C ASP A 69 -8.02 -28.92 23.07
N LYS A 70 -7.97 -27.62 22.87
CA LYS A 70 -7.26 -27.02 21.74
C LYS A 70 -5.74 -26.90 21.93
N GLY A 71 -5.23 -27.16 23.15
CA GLY A 71 -3.80 -27.15 23.46
C GLY A 71 -3.16 -25.75 23.50
N TYR A 72 -3.94 -24.67 23.38
CA TYR A 72 -3.51 -23.28 23.48
C TYR A 72 -4.62 -22.45 24.13
N ASP A 73 -4.27 -21.27 24.64
CA ASP A 73 -5.24 -20.34 25.23
C ASP A 73 -5.89 -19.47 24.15
N HIS A 74 -5.07 -18.73 23.43
CA HIS A 74 -5.52 -17.82 22.35
C HIS A 74 -4.58 -17.77 21.15
N ILE A 75 -5.03 -17.12 20.09
CA ILE A 75 -4.29 -16.92 18.84
C ILE A 75 -3.90 -15.45 18.71
N VAL A 76 -2.65 -15.19 18.33
CA VAL A 76 -2.13 -13.89 17.93
C VAL A 76 -1.81 -13.93 16.44
N LEU A 77 -2.35 -12.97 15.68
CA LEU A 77 -2.00 -12.78 14.28
C LEU A 77 -0.93 -11.69 14.19
N ARG A 78 0.12 -11.95 13.46
CA ARG A 78 1.20 -10.98 13.21
C ARG A 78 1.67 -11.04 11.78
N HIS A 79 2.38 -10.01 11.35
CA HIS A 79 3.04 -9.97 10.06
C HIS A 79 4.48 -9.48 10.19
N GLU A 80 5.28 -9.78 9.18
CA GLU A 80 6.64 -9.29 9.01
C GLU A 80 6.79 -8.70 7.61
N VAL A 81 7.30 -7.47 7.51
CA VAL A 81 7.61 -6.84 6.22
C VAL A 81 8.98 -7.32 5.78
N VAL A 82 9.02 -8.14 4.74
CA VAL A 82 10.26 -8.74 4.23
C VAL A 82 10.88 -7.97 3.06
N ALA A 83 10.10 -7.12 2.39
CA ALA A 83 10.59 -6.20 1.36
C ALA A 83 9.71 -4.95 1.26
N THR A 84 10.32 -3.84 0.83
CA THR A 84 9.64 -2.56 0.59
C THR A 84 10.12 -1.98 -0.74
N VAL A 85 9.18 -1.50 -1.55
CA VAL A 85 9.45 -0.80 -2.82
C VAL A 85 8.93 0.63 -2.68
N GLN A 86 9.85 1.60 -2.70
CA GLN A 86 9.49 3.00 -2.64
C GLN A 86 8.91 3.47 -3.97
N PRO A 87 7.83 4.26 -3.96
CA PRO A 87 7.31 4.88 -5.16
C PRO A 87 8.27 5.97 -5.66
N LYS A 88 8.20 6.23 -6.95
CA LYS A 88 8.91 7.32 -7.61
C LYS A 88 7.90 8.41 -8.02
N MET A 89 8.41 9.52 -8.55
CA MET A 89 7.60 10.49 -9.28
C MET A 89 7.68 10.22 -10.78
N GLU A 90 6.58 10.40 -11.49
CA GLU A 90 6.50 10.23 -12.94
C GLU A 90 5.62 11.30 -13.59
N ILE A 91 5.85 11.54 -14.88
CA ILE A 91 5.05 12.44 -15.70
C ILE A 91 3.77 11.72 -16.15
N ASP A 92 2.64 12.42 -16.12
CA ASP A 92 1.37 11.94 -16.63
C ASP A 92 1.45 11.71 -18.15
N GLY A 93 0.97 10.55 -18.60
CA GLY A 93 0.94 10.14 -19.99
C GLY A 93 2.09 9.22 -20.38
N ASP A 94 3.33 9.69 -20.37
CA ASP A 94 4.49 8.90 -20.86
C ASP A 94 5.22 8.08 -19.81
N LYS A 95 4.88 8.26 -18.52
CA LYS A 95 5.50 7.54 -17.38
C LYS A 95 6.99 7.82 -17.17
N THR A 96 7.51 8.91 -17.75
CA THR A 96 8.90 9.33 -17.52
C THR A 96 9.15 9.56 -16.05
N ILE A 97 10.17 8.90 -15.49
CA ILE A 97 10.56 9.06 -14.08
C ILE A 97 11.31 10.38 -13.92
N ILE A 98 10.90 11.14 -12.91
CA ILE A 98 11.42 12.46 -12.60
C ILE A 98 11.87 12.56 -11.14
N THR A 99 12.75 13.51 -10.87
CA THR A 99 13.21 13.87 -9.52
C THR A 99 13.13 15.38 -9.32
N ASP A 100 12.92 15.83 -8.08
CA ASP A 100 12.92 17.26 -7.76
C ASP A 100 14.30 17.88 -8.05
N ALA A 101 14.31 19.03 -8.70
CA ALA A 101 15.51 19.80 -9.05
C ALA A 101 15.50 21.24 -8.50
N GLY A 102 14.60 21.52 -7.55
CA GLY A 102 14.47 22.83 -6.92
C GLY A 102 13.44 23.72 -7.61
N THR A 103 13.75 25.01 -7.69
CA THR A 103 12.88 26.03 -8.29
C THR A 103 13.66 26.88 -9.29
N ALA A 104 12.93 27.42 -10.27
CA ALA A 104 13.47 28.41 -11.23
C ALA A 104 12.40 29.48 -11.53
N LEU A 105 12.74 30.49 -12.27
CA LEU A 105 11.78 31.47 -12.81
C LEU A 105 11.27 30.95 -14.16
N ASP A 106 9.97 31.10 -14.39
CA ASP A 106 9.37 30.87 -15.71
C ASP A 106 9.57 32.11 -16.62
N GLU A 107 9.11 32.03 -17.85
CA GLU A 107 9.16 33.12 -18.85
C GLU A 107 8.44 34.40 -18.39
N ASN A 108 7.55 34.31 -17.42
CA ASN A 108 6.79 35.42 -16.84
C ASN A 108 7.41 35.95 -15.53
N GLY A 109 8.56 35.41 -15.10
CA GLY A 109 9.22 35.74 -13.85
C GLY A 109 8.59 35.12 -12.58
N ASN A 110 7.70 34.13 -12.69
CA ASN A 110 7.14 33.43 -11.54
C ASN A 110 8.05 32.29 -11.09
N THR A 111 8.15 32.11 -9.78
CA THR A 111 8.86 30.94 -9.22
C THR A 111 8.05 29.66 -9.43
N VAL A 112 8.64 28.70 -10.12
CA VAL A 112 8.04 27.38 -10.41
C VAL A 112 8.92 26.26 -9.87
N SER A 113 8.29 25.13 -9.53
CA SER A 113 9.01 23.91 -9.12
C SER A 113 9.53 23.18 -10.35
N ILE A 114 10.82 22.83 -10.34
CA ILE A 114 11.49 22.14 -11.44
C ILE A 114 11.73 20.68 -11.06
N VAL A 115 11.47 19.79 -12.00
CA VAL A 115 11.84 18.38 -11.96
C VAL A 115 12.68 18.03 -13.18
N VAL A 116 13.52 17.02 -13.05
CA VAL A 116 14.38 16.53 -14.14
C VAL A 116 14.19 15.03 -14.35
N ASP A 117 14.29 14.59 -15.59
CA ASP A 117 14.36 13.19 -15.94
C ASP A 117 15.81 12.66 -15.90
N LYS A 118 16.00 11.38 -16.21
CA LYS A 118 17.31 10.73 -16.25
C LYS A 118 18.29 11.29 -17.31
N ASP A 119 17.75 11.94 -18.32
CA ASP A 119 18.51 12.50 -19.45
C ASP A 119 18.83 13.99 -19.24
N GLY A 120 18.38 14.57 -18.11
CA GLY A 120 18.61 15.96 -17.73
C GLY A 120 17.59 16.95 -18.29
N ASN A 121 16.54 16.47 -18.98
CA ASN A 121 15.48 17.34 -19.44
C ASN A 121 14.73 17.93 -18.25
N LYS A 122 14.51 19.25 -18.27
CA LYS A 122 13.82 19.97 -17.19
C LYS A 122 12.34 20.16 -17.52
N TYR A 123 11.52 20.07 -16.49
CA TYR A 123 10.07 20.27 -16.58
C TYR A 123 9.57 21.10 -15.40
N ILE A 124 8.54 21.90 -15.64
CA ILE A 124 7.75 22.54 -14.59
C ILE A 124 6.81 21.49 -14.00
N LYS A 125 6.91 21.26 -12.69
CA LYS A 125 6.02 20.33 -11.96
C LYS A 125 4.68 21.00 -11.70
N GLY A 126 3.63 20.51 -12.32
CA GLY A 126 2.26 20.95 -12.14
C GLY A 126 1.48 20.11 -11.13
N ASP A 127 0.19 19.97 -11.34
CA ASP A 127 -0.74 19.29 -10.43
C ASP A 127 -0.46 17.80 -10.33
N MET A 128 -0.60 17.27 -9.10
CA MET A 128 -0.59 15.85 -8.86
C MET A 128 -1.91 15.24 -9.31
N VAL A 129 -1.85 14.25 -10.20
CA VAL A 129 -3.02 13.53 -10.72
C VAL A 129 -3.21 12.15 -10.10
N GLN A 130 -2.16 11.60 -9.50
CA GLN A 130 -2.21 10.28 -8.85
C GLN A 130 -1.32 10.24 -7.60
N TYR A 131 -1.89 9.74 -6.49
CA TYR A 131 -1.14 9.48 -5.26
C TYR A 131 -0.32 8.18 -5.36
N SER A 132 0.82 8.20 -4.67
CA SER A 132 1.68 7.01 -4.55
C SER A 132 1.14 5.99 -3.55
N TYR A 133 1.61 4.74 -3.73
CA TYR A 133 1.54 3.69 -2.72
C TYR A 133 2.93 3.04 -2.56
N VAL A 134 3.34 2.86 -1.32
CA VAL A 134 4.55 2.08 -1.01
C VAL A 134 4.23 0.61 -1.21
N GLY A 135 5.00 -0.05 -2.07
CA GLY A 135 4.91 -1.50 -2.25
C GLY A 135 5.52 -2.23 -1.06
N LYS A 136 4.89 -3.34 -0.65
CA LYS A 136 5.38 -4.17 0.44
C LYS A 136 5.20 -5.64 0.13
N THR A 137 6.17 -6.45 0.52
CA THR A 137 6.01 -7.89 0.62
C THR A 137 6.01 -8.26 2.08
N VAL A 138 5.01 -9.02 2.51
CA VAL A 138 4.83 -9.41 3.90
C VAL A 138 4.66 -10.91 4.04
N MET A 139 5.16 -11.46 5.13
CA MET A 139 4.83 -12.79 5.62
C MET A 139 3.82 -12.66 6.73
N ALA A 140 2.74 -13.44 6.69
CA ALA A 140 1.70 -13.47 7.70
C ALA A 140 1.82 -14.74 8.54
N TYR A 141 1.62 -14.61 9.84
CA TYR A 141 1.79 -15.69 10.81
C TYR A 141 0.61 -15.77 11.77
N ARG A 142 0.38 -16.97 12.25
CA ARG A 142 -0.53 -17.28 13.34
C ARG A 142 0.25 -17.94 14.46
N ASP A 143 0.33 -17.26 15.61
CA ASP A 143 0.97 -17.78 16.81
C ASP A 143 -0.08 -18.30 17.77
N TYR A 144 0.13 -19.51 18.28
CA TYR A 144 -0.67 -20.15 19.29
C TYR A 144 -0.01 -19.88 20.64
N VAL A 145 -0.75 -19.30 21.56
CA VAL A 145 -0.22 -18.80 22.84
C VAL A 145 -0.85 -19.57 23.99
N ASP A 146 -0.03 -19.95 24.98
CA ASP A 146 -0.49 -20.62 26.20
C ASP A 146 -1.08 -19.61 27.22
N ALA A 147 -1.64 -20.12 28.32
CA ALA A 147 -2.22 -19.29 29.39
C ALA A 147 -1.18 -18.41 30.13
N ASN A 148 0.12 -18.66 29.96
CA ASN A 148 1.19 -17.86 30.54
C ASN A 148 1.70 -16.78 29.57
N GLY A 149 1.15 -16.70 28.35
CA GLY A 149 1.56 -15.76 27.31
C GLY A 149 2.75 -16.21 26.47
N ASN A 150 3.17 -17.48 26.55
CA ASN A 150 4.25 -18.00 25.74
C ASN A 150 3.73 -18.50 24.38
N VAL A 151 4.46 -18.20 23.30
CA VAL A 151 4.17 -18.79 22.00
C VAL A 151 4.64 -20.24 21.99
N ILE A 152 3.70 -21.16 21.83
CA ILE A 152 3.96 -22.61 21.82
C ILE A 152 4.03 -23.18 20.42
N LYS A 153 3.46 -22.48 19.43
CA LYS A 153 3.50 -22.87 18.01
C LYS A 153 3.33 -21.64 17.15
N THR A 154 4.07 -21.56 16.06
CA THR A 154 3.89 -20.57 14.99
C THR A 154 3.55 -21.29 13.68
N GLU A 155 2.55 -20.78 12.98
CA GLU A 155 2.17 -21.22 11.64
C GLU A 155 2.39 -20.07 10.66
N THR A 156 3.09 -20.33 9.56
CA THR A 156 3.16 -19.39 8.43
C THR A 156 1.88 -19.54 7.61
N LEU A 157 1.12 -18.48 7.49
CA LEU A 157 -0.16 -18.48 6.78
C LEU A 157 0.05 -18.31 5.27
N HIS A 158 0.68 -17.22 4.88
CA HIS A 158 0.91 -16.87 3.47
C HIS A 158 1.94 -15.75 3.33
N LYS A 159 2.33 -15.51 2.08
CA LYS A 159 3.15 -14.38 1.66
C LYS A 159 2.33 -13.51 0.70
N ASP A 160 2.17 -12.23 1.03
CA ASP A 160 1.46 -11.25 0.20
C ASP A 160 2.42 -10.24 -0.40
N THR A 161 2.08 -9.76 -1.60
CA THR A 161 2.80 -8.67 -2.24
C THR A 161 1.82 -7.58 -2.64
N TYR A 162 1.95 -6.43 -1.97
CA TYR A 162 1.24 -5.20 -2.30
C TYR A 162 2.09 -4.39 -3.28
N GLN A 163 1.48 -3.97 -4.39
CA GLN A 163 2.19 -3.25 -5.44
C GLN A 163 2.57 -1.83 -5.01
N SER A 164 3.71 -1.36 -5.50
CA SER A 164 4.05 0.05 -5.47
C SER A 164 3.33 0.77 -6.60
N ARG A 165 2.94 2.03 -6.38
CA ARG A 165 2.40 2.93 -7.39
C ARG A 165 3.09 4.27 -7.29
N ASN A 166 3.58 4.81 -8.40
CA ASN A 166 4.24 6.11 -8.45
C ASN A 166 3.27 7.27 -8.23
N THR A 167 3.80 8.40 -7.75
CA THR A 167 3.08 9.68 -7.78
C THR A 167 3.18 10.22 -9.20
N THR A 168 2.06 10.59 -9.80
CA THR A 168 2.00 11.11 -11.18
C THR A 168 1.67 12.60 -11.16
N TYR A 169 2.43 13.39 -11.89
CA TYR A 169 2.26 14.83 -12.03
C TYR A 169 2.03 15.23 -13.49
N LYS A 170 1.18 16.23 -13.70
CA LYS A 170 1.18 16.98 -14.96
C LYS A 170 2.45 17.83 -14.99
N CYS A 171 3.25 17.66 -16.04
CA CYS A 171 4.46 18.43 -16.22
C CYS A 171 4.48 19.05 -17.61
N THR A 172 5.08 20.24 -17.73
CA THR A 172 5.33 20.91 -19.01
C THR A 172 6.83 21.10 -19.18
N PRO A 173 7.38 21.04 -20.39
CA PRO A 173 8.78 21.33 -20.63
C PRO A 173 9.15 22.73 -20.06
N TYR A 174 10.29 22.80 -19.37
CA TYR A 174 10.82 24.06 -18.89
C TYR A 174 11.75 24.67 -19.94
N VAL A 175 11.51 25.93 -20.25
CA VAL A 175 12.36 26.73 -21.11
C VAL A 175 13.01 27.78 -20.23
N GLU A 176 14.33 27.85 -20.24
CA GLU A 176 15.09 28.85 -19.47
C GLU A 176 14.83 30.27 -20.04
N PRO A 177 14.45 31.24 -19.21
CA PRO A 177 14.26 32.61 -19.70
C PRO A 177 15.52 33.15 -20.35
N GLU A 178 15.40 33.86 -21.49
CA GLU A 178 16.52 34.59 -22.08
C GLU A 178 16.92 35.73 -21.12
N ILE A 179 18.16 35.73 -20.68
CA ILE A 179 18.71 36.84 -19.93
C ILE A 179 19.02 37.95 -20.97
N PRO A 180 18.40 39.14 -20.89
CA PRO A 180 18.77 40.23 -21.78
C PRO A 180 20.28 40.50 -21.68
N GLU A 181 20.99 40.54 -22.80
CA GLU A 181 22.37 40.95 -22.83
C GLU A 181 22.46 42.36 -22.21
N GLU A 182 23.34 42.55 -21.21
CA GLU A 182 23.64 43.89 -20.70
C GLU A 182 24.11 44.75 -21.90
N PRO A 183 23.54 45.93 -22.07
CA PRO A 183 24.03 46.82 -23.13
C PRO A 183 25.51 47.10 -22.89
N ASP A 184 26.33 46.92 -23.93
CA ASP A 184 27.76 47.21 -23.92
C ASP A 184 27.99 48.59 -23.30
N GLU A 185 28.76 48.66 -22.21
CA GLU A 185 29.19 49.95 -21.68
C GLU A 185 29.91 50.71 -22.81
N PRO A 186 29.55 51.97 -23.06
CA PRO A 186 30.24 52.75 -24.09
C PRO A 186 31.72 52.91 -23.69
N ASP A 187 32.60 52.57 -24.62
CA ASP A 187 34.05 52.64 -24.52
C ASP A 187 34.43 54.02 -24.03
N PRO A 188 35.17 54.22 -22.91
CA PRO A 188 35.56 55.52 -22.41
C PRO A 188 36.63 56.08 -23.34
N THR A 189 36.23 56.99 -24.23
CA THR A 189 37.15 57.82 -25.05
C THR A 189 37.70 59.02 -24.28
#